data_a93cad98df5e80e6bdf2b1d1a5f38c1a
#
_entry.id   a93cad98df5e80e6bdf2b1d1a5f38c1a
#
_cell.length_a   1.000
_cell.length_b   1.000
_cell.length_c   1.000
_cell.angle_alpha   90.00
_cell.angle_beta   90.00
_cell.angle_gamma   90.00
#
_symmetry.space_group_name_H-M   'P 1'
#
loop_
_entity.id
_entity.type
_entity.pdbx_description
1 polymer ?
#
loop_
_entity_poly.entity_id
_entity_poly.type
_entity_poly.pdbx_seq_one_letter_code
_entity_poly.pdbx_strand_id
1 'polypeptide(L)'
;MPHGTVGAVHYVAKTLNNARREIYVYTPPGYEKGTGRYPVLYLIHGGGDTAISWSTVGRANNILDNLLADKKAVPMIVVMPSGWTPSGGQVMTADATKDPFNDELLKDIIPFVETNYRTMSSPDSRALSGLSMGGIQTLNIGLHNLGTFRYVAVMSSGWTTEEDREFFYKAEADKISKYNSALKLFWWGWGETDIARTNGLAVIDKFKSQGVRIETRESPGGHTWDNWRLYLYEVAPKLFR
;
A
#
# COMPACT_ATOMS: atom_id res chain seq x y z
N MET A 1 25.19 1.33 -12.20
CA MET A 1 23.97 2.09 -11.89
C MET A 1 23.93 2.30 -10.39
N PRO A 2 23.62 3.49 -9.85
CA PRO A 2 23.47 3.69 -8.42
C PRO A 2 22.30 2.87 -7.87
N HIS A 3 22.49 2.27 -6.69
CA HIS A 3 21.47 1.49 -6.02
C HIS A 3 21.02 2.19 -4.73
N GLY A 4 19.73 2.05 -4.39
CA GLY A 4 19.21 2.37 -3.08
C GLY A 4 19.60 1.32 -2.03
N THR A 5 19.28 1.60 -0.79
CA THR A 5 19.58 0.72 0.35
C THR A 5 18.29 0.20 0.97
N VAL A 6 18.23 -1.10 1.29
CA VAL A 6 17.17 -1.69 2.10
C VAL A 6 17.73 -2.03 3.46
N GLY A 7 17.16 -1.44 4.51
CA GLY A 7 17.54 -1.70 5.90
C GLY A 7 16.39 -2.29 6.71
N ALA A 8 16.70 -3.27 7.57
CA ALA A 8 15.80 -3.75 8.61
C ALA A 8 15.85 -2.77 9.81
N VAL A 9 14.68 -2.33 10.26
CA VAL A 9 14.58 -1.35 11.35
C VAL A 9 13.54 -1.80 12.35
N HIS A 10 13.90 -1.72 13.63
CA HIS A 10 13.01 -2.06 14.73
C HIS A 10 12.39 -0.80 15.34
N TYR A 11 11.14 -0.93 15.75
CA TYR A 11 10.42 0.10 16.49
C TYR A 11 9.54 -0.55 17.57
N VAL A 12 8.97 0.27 18.44
CA VAL A 12 8.01 -0.15 19.46
C VAL A 12 6.63 0.28 19.02
N ALA A 13 5.75 -0.69 18.78
CA ALA A 13 4.35 -0.46 18.43
C ALA A 13 3.53 -0.25 19.71
N LYS A 14 3.23 0.99 20.05
CA LYS A 14 2.44 1.35 21.24
C LYS A 14 1.00 0.82 21.15
N THR A 15 0.42 0.86 19.95
CA THR A 15 -0.92 0.34 19.68
C THR A 15 -1.02 -1.17 19.86
N LEU A 16 0.12 -1.89 19.82
CA LEU A 16 0.23 -3.34 20.02
C LEU A 16 0.89 -3.70 21.37
N ASN A 17 0.47 -3.07 22.45
CA ASN A 17 0.98 -3.31 23.81
C ASN A 17 2.51 -3.19 23.93
N ASN A 18 3.11 -2.21 23.27
CA ASN A 18 4.54 -1.98 23.17
C ASN A 18 5.33 -3.16 22.58
N ALA A 19 4.73 -3.91 21.67
CA ALA A 19 5.41 -4.97 20.97
C ALA A 19 6.60 -4.41 20.16
N ARG A 20 7.75 -5.12 20.23
CA ARG A 20 8.87 -4.83 19.34
C ARG A 20 8.54 -5.36 17.94
N ARG A 21 8.56 -4.47 16.96
CA ARG A 21 8.21 -4.76 15.57
C ARG A 21 9.36 -4.43 14.63
N GLU A 22 9.34 -5.02 13.45
CA GLU A 22 10.32 -4.79 12.40
C GLU A 22 9.63 -4.30 11.12
N ILE A 23 10.24 -3.32 10.48
CA ILE A 23 9.92 -2.87 9.11
C ILE A 23 11.18 -2.90 8.26
N TYR A 24 11.02 -3.07 6.96
CA TYR A 24 12.10 -2.87 5.99
C TYR A 24 11.89 -1.52 5.29
N VAL A 25 12.96 -0.75 5.20
CA VAL A 25 12.91 0.59 4.61
C VAL A 25 13.90 0.66 3.46
N TYR A 26 13.38 0.92 2.26
CA TYR A 26 14.20 1.29 1.10
C TYR A 26 14.37 2.80 1.09
N THR A 27 15.63 3.24 0.94
CA THR A 27 16.00 4.63 0.67
C THR A 27 16.61 4.74 -0.73
N PRO A 28 16.25 5.79 -1.53
CA PRO A 28 16.68 5.88 -2.91
C PRO A 28 18.19 6.16 -3.04
N PRO A 29 18.77 5.89 -4.23
CA PRO A 29 20.18 6.20 -4.48
C PRO A 29 20.56 7.63 -4.11
N GLY A 30 21.65 7.79 -3.38
CA GLY A 30 22.15 9.10 -2.94
C GLY A 30 21.50 9.63 -1.65
N TYR A 31 20.54 8.91 -1.06
CA TYR A 31 19.92 9.28 0.20
C TYR A 31 20.95 9.61 1.28
N GLU A 32 21.92 8.74 1.54
CA GLU A 32 22.89 8.91 2.63
C GLU A 32 23.76 10.20 2.52
N LYS A 33 23.98 10.66 1.29
CA LYS A 33 24.84 11.82 1.00
C LYS A 33 24.08 13.13 0.85
N GLY A 34 22.76 13.06 0.73
CA GLY A 34 21.89 14.19 0.46
C GLY A 34 21.22 14.74 1.72
N THR A 35 20.59 15.90 1.58
CA THR A 35 19.76 16.54 2.62
C THR A 35 18.29 16.65 2.22
N GLY A 36 17.94 16.21 1.01
CA GLY A 36 16.58 16.28 0.48
C GLY A 36 15.58 15.44 1.28
N ARG A 37 14.31 15.84 1.24
CA ARG A 37 13.19 15.09 1.79
C ARG A 37 12.46 14.37 0.67
N TYR A 38 11.88 13.22 0.98
CA TYR A 38 11.31 12.29 0.02
C TYR A 38 9.86 11.96 0.37
N PRO A 39 8.98 11.77 -0.62
CA PRO A 39 7.67 11.18 -0.41
C PRO A 39 7.82 9.70 0.00
N VAL A 40 6.78 9.13 0.59
CA VAL A 40 6.81 7.78 1.18
C VAL A 40 5.72 6.90 0.58
N LEU A 41 6.10 5.74 0.07
CA LEU A 41 5.21 4.63 -0.28
C LEU A 41 5.23 3.60 0.87
N TYR A 42 4.08 3.34 1.46
CA TYR A 42 3.86 2.21 2.37
C TYR A 42 3.36 1.04 1.52
N LEU A 43 4.12 -0.08 1.53
CA LEU A 43 3.95 -1.20 0.59
C LEU A 43 3.76 -2.51 1.36
N ILE A 44 2.51 -3.01 1.41
CA ILE A 44 2.10 -4.12 2.27
C ILE A 44 2.11 -5.44 1.48
N HIS A 45 2.64 -6.49 2.10
CA HIS A 45 2.72 -7.85 1.53
C HIS A 45 1.39 -8.61 1.62
N GLY A 46 1.32 -9.83 1.05
CA GLY A 46 0.16 -10.71 1.07
C GLY A 46 0.14 -11.71 2.23
N GLY A 47 -0.91 -12.53 2.28
CA GLY A 47 -1.19 -13.44 3.40
C GLY A 47 -0.13 -14.50 3.68
N GLY A 48 0.60 -14.98 2.67
CA GLY A 48 1.68 -15.98 2.81
C GLY A 48 3.07 -15.39 2.96
N ASP A 49 3.19 -14.06 3.10
CA ASP A 49 4.43 -13.31 3.02
C ASP A 49 4.82 -12.66 4.35
N THR A 50 5.94 -11.94 4.33
CA THR A 50 6.48 -11.18 5.46
C THR A 50 6.94 -9.79 5.01
N ALA A 51 7.33 -8.94 5.96
CA ALA A 51 7.79 -7.57 5.69
C ALA A 51 8.91 -7.49 4.64
N ILE A 52 9.81 -8.48 4.56
CA ILE A 52 10.92 -8.48 3.60
C ILE A 52 10.52 -8.98 2.20
N SER A 53 9.36 -9.59 2.03
CA SER A 53 8.99 -10.28 0.77
C SER A 53 8.98 -9.35 -0.43
N TRP A 54 8.56 -8.11 -0.27
CA TRP A 54 8.63 -7.12 -1.36
C TRP A 54 10.06 -6.84 -1.83
N SER A 55 11.05 -6.88 -0.94
CA SER A 55 12.46 -6.71 -1.32
C SER A 55 13.07 -7.98 -1.90
N THR A 56 12.85 -9.14 -1.26
CA THR A 56 13.50 -10.40 -1.64
C THR A 56 12.84 -11.07 -2.84
N VAL A 57 11.53 -11.26 -2.80
CA VAL A 57 10.76 -11.89 -3.88
C VAL A 57 10.26 -10.85 -4.86
N GLY A 58 9.65 -9.77 -4.37
CA GLY A 58 9.07 -8.70 -5.17
C GLY A 58 10.09 -7.82 -5.89
N ARG A 59 11.37 -7.83 -5.46
CA ARG A 59 12.44 -7.03 -6.05
C ARG A 59 12.13 -5.53 -6.13
N ALA A 60 11.35 -5.02 -5.18
CA ALA A 60 10.88 -3.64 -5.19
C ALA A 60 12.02 -2.63 -5.29
N ASN A 61 13.11 -2.85 -4.55
CA ASN A 61 14.31 -2.02 -4.62
C ASN A 61 14.92 -1.97 -6.03
N ASN A 62 15.05 -3.13 -6.70
CA ASN A 62 15.60 -3.20 -8.07
C ASN A 62 14.67 -2.52 -9.09
N ILE A 63 13.36 -2.70 -8.95
CA ILE A 63 12.35 -2.06 -9.81
C ILE A 63 12.45 -0.53 -9.68
N LEU A 64 12.54 -0.03 -8.45
CA LEU A 64 12.64 1.41 -8.18
C LEU A 64 13.97 1.98 -8.65
N ASP A 65 15.09 1.30 -8.41
CA ASP A 65 16.41 1.73 -8.90
C ASP A 65 16.43 1.86 -10.43
N ASN A 66 15.84 0.90 -11.14
CA ASN A 66 15.73 0.94 -12.61
C ASN A 66 14.83 2.10 -13.07
N LEU A 67 13.65 2.28 -12.45
CA LEU A 67 12.74 3.37 -12.79
C LEU A 67 13.37 4.75 -12.52
N LEU A 68 14.18 4.87 -11.47
CA LEU A 68 14.92 6.10 -11.16
C LEU A 68 16.04 6.37 -12.16
N ALA A 69 16.80 5.34 -12.55
CA ALA A 69 17.83 5.46 -13.57
C ALA A 69 17.25 5.89 -14.93
N ASP A 70 16.06 5.37 -15.27
CA ASP A 70 15.29 5.73 -16.46
C ASP A 70 14.55 7.08 -16.33
N LYS A 71 14.63 7.76 -15.19
CA LYS A 71 13.87 8.99 -14.88
C LYS A 71 12.34 8.84 -15.01
N LYS A 72 11.83 7.63 -14.79
CA LYS A 72 10.41 7.30 -14.89
C LYS A 72 9.67 7.47 -13.57
N ALA A 73 10.34 7.38 -12.43
CA ALA A 73 9.73 7.55 -11.11
C ALA A 73 10.35 8.74 -10.35
N VAL A 74 9.59 9.28 -9.40
CA VAL A 74 10.10 10.24 -8.41
C VAL A 74 10.89 9.48 -7.36
N PRO A 75 12.07 9.96 -6.93
CA PRO A 75 12.78 9.36 -5.80
C PRO A 75 11.91 9.35 -4.55
N MET A 76 11.74 8.18 -3.94
CA MET A 76 10.86 7.96 -2.80
C MET A 76 11.49 7.01 -1.78
N ILE A 77 11.06 7.12 -0.53
CA ILE A 77 11.27 6.11 0.51
C ILE A 77 10.16 5.06 0.36
N VAL A 78 10.50 3.77 0.50
CA VAL A 78 9.48 2.72 0.58
C VAL A 78 9.57 2.02 1.93
N VAL A 79 8.46 1.98 2.63
CA VAL A 79 8.30 1.31 3.91
C VAL A 79 7.53 0.03 3.70
N MET A 80 8.13 -1.08 4.05
CA MET A 80 7.58 -2.43 3.89
C MET A 80 7.33 -3.00 5.31
N PRO A 81 6.12 -2.80 5.87
CA PRO A 81 5.78 -3.34 7.18
C PRO A 81 5.29 -4.79 7.07
N SER A 82 5.22 -5.46 8.23
CA SER A 82 4.42 -6.68 8.32
C SER A 82 2.96 -6.33 8.53
N GLY A 83 2.09 -6.75 7.62
CA GLY A 83 0.64 -6.65 7.77
C GLY A 83 0.06 -7.59 8.83
N TRP A 84 0.86 -8.57 9.31
CA TRP A 84 0.50 -9.43 10.43
C TRP A 84 0.85 -8.78 11.76
N THR A 85 -0.06 -8.86 12.73
CA THR A 85 0.17 -8.36 14.11
C THR A 85 0.28 -9.50 15.10
N PRO A 86 1.06 -9.34 16.20
CA PRO A 86 1.21 -10.37 17.25
C PRO A 86 -0.11 -10.74 17.94
N SER A 87 -1.04 -9.81 18.03
CA SER A 87 -2.36 -10.03 18.61
C SER A 87 -3.33 -10.79 17.69
N GLY A 88 -2.89 -11.11 16.48
CA GLY A 88 -3.80 -11.59 15.42
C GLY A 88 -4.65 -10.44 14.88
N GLY A 89 -5.85 -10.77 14.45
CA GLY A 89 -6.80 -9.82 13.88
C GLY A 89 -7.54 -10.43 12.69
N GLN A 90 -8.64 -9.84 12.29
CA GLN A 90 -9.40 -10.25 11.13
C GLN A 90 -8.96 -9.45 9.90
N VAL A 91 -7.86 -9.86 9.29
CA VAL A 91 -7.23 -9.13 8.17
C VAL A 91 -8.03 -9.20 6.86
N MET A 92 -8.98 -10.13 6.75
CA MET A 92 -9.78 -10.33 5.53
C MET A 92 -11.16 -9.66 5.59
N THR A 93 -11.44 -8.88 6.63
CA THR A 93 -12.70 -8.14 6.82
C THR A 93 -12.63 -6.71 6.29
N ALA A 94 -13.79 -6.14 5.96
CA ALA A 94 -13.92 -4.71 5.66
C ALA A 94 -14.02 -3.83 6.93
N ASP A 95 -14.21 -4.44 8.10
CA ASP A 95 -14.25 -3.73 9.38
C ASP A 95 -12.82 -3.43 9.85
N ALA A 96 -12.36 -2.23 9.55
CA ALA A 96 -11.02 -1.77 9.89
C ALA A 96 -10.71 -1.85 11.39
N THR A 97 -11.73 -1.86 12.27
CA THR A 97 -11.52 -1.92 13.72
C THR A 97 -11.10 -3.31 14.21
N LYS A 98 -11.31 -4.34 13.37
CA LYS A 98 -10.96 -5.73 13.69
C LYS A 98 -9.51 -6.10 13.30
N ASP A 99 -8.83 -5.25 12.54
CA ASP A 99 -7.43 -5.44 12.18
C ASP A 99 -6.54 -4.41 12.90
N PRO A 100 -5.79 -4.81 13.94
CA PRO A 100 -4.92 -3.90 14.69
C PRO A 100 -3.83 -3.23 13.86
N PHE A 101 -3.48 -3.78 12.68
CA PHE A 101 -2.52 -3.19 11.78
C PHE A 101 -2.96 -1.79 11.27
N ASN A 102 -4.27 -1.53 11.20
CA ASN A 102 -4.77 -0.20 10.80
C ASN A 102 -4.27 0.89 11.76
N ASP A 103 -4.43 0.66 13.06
CA ASP A 103 -3.95 1.59 14.07
C ASP A 103 -2.42 1.62 14.14
N GLU A 104 -1.76 0.48 14.00
CA GLU A 104 -0.29 0.40 13.98
C GLU A 104 0.30 1.24 12.84
N LEU A 105 -0.24 1.12 11.62
CA LEU A 105 0.27 1.91 10.48
C LEU A 105 0.11 3.41 10.74
N LEU A 106 -1.07 3.82 11.19
CA LEU A 106 -1.41 5.24 11.32
C LEU A 106 -0.75 5.91 12.53
N LYS A 107 -0.66 5.20 13.67
CA LYS A 107 -0.27 5.78 14.95
C LYS A 107 1.15 5.43 15.40
N ASP A 108 1.74 4.36 14.87
CA ASP A 108 3.10 3.95 15.20
C ASP A 108 4.05 4.06 14.01
N ILE A 109 3.74 3.41 12.87
CA ILE A 109 4.68 3.31 11.73
C ILE A 109 4.88 4.67 11.06
N ILE A 110 3.80 5.37 10.68
CA ILE A 110 3.91 6.68 10.02
C ILE A 110 4.70 7.67 10.88
N PRO A 111 4.35 7.89 12.17
CA PRO A 111 5.11 8.80 13.03
C PRO A 111 6.57 8.38 13.22
N PHE A 112 6.83 7.08 13.36
CA PHE A 112 8.19 6.56 13.47
C PHE A 112 9.03 6.89 12.23
N VAL A 113 8.48 6.63 11.04
CA VAL A 113 9.16 6.90 9.77
C VAL A 113 9.42 8.39 9.59
N GLU A 114 8.44 9.24 9.89
CA GLU A 114 8.57 10.71 9.76
C GLU A 114 9.56 11.31 10.76
N THR A 115 9.76 10.68 11.90
CA THR A 115 10.75 11.11 12.89
C THR A 115 12.17 10.67 12.53
N ASN A 116 12.35 9.49 11.94
CA ASN A 116 13.66 8.88 11.74
C ASN A 116 14.20 9.01 10.32
N TYR A 117 13.37 9.40 9.35
CA TYR A 117 13.77 9.53 7.95
C TYR A 117 13.44 10.94 7.42
N ARG A 118 14.17 11.36 6.39
CA ARG A 118 13.90 12.62 5.71
C ARG A 118 12.70 12.51 4.79
N THR A 119 11.53 12.57 5.37
CA THR A 119 10.25 12.46 4.67
C THR A 119 9.59 13.80 4.43
N MET A 120 8.78 13.87 3.39
CA MET A 120 7.75 14.89 3.22
C MET A 120 6.49 14.38 3.93
N SER A 121 5.99 15.12 4.95
CA SER A 121 4.90 14.64 5.84
C SER A 121 3.50 15.13 5.43
N SER A 122 3.30 15.56 4.19
CA SER A 122 1.97 15.93 3.69
C SER A 122 1.22 14.74 3.10
N PRO A 123 -0.11 14.75 3.07
CA PRO A 123 -0.90 13.72 2.37
C PRO A 123 -0.49 13.52 0.90
N ASP A 124 -0.13 14.62 0.21
CA ASP A 124 0.34 14.61 -1.18
C ASP A 124 1.65 13.84 -1.38
N SER A 125 2.36 13.57 -0.30
CA SER A 125 3.63 12.86 -0.28
C SER A 125 3.52 11.47 0.36
N ARG A 126 2.30 10.96 0.59
CA ARG A 126 2.07 9.61 1.11
C ARG A 126 1.26 8.78 0.12
N ALA A 127 1.77 7.59 -0.19
CA ALA A 127 1.11 6.55 -0.97
C ALA A 127 0.94 5.29 -0.12
N LEU A 128 -0.15 4.58 -0.34
CA LEU A 128 -0.43 3.29 0.28
C LEU A 128 -0.70 2.25 -0.80
N SER A 129 -0.03 1.13 -0.75
CA SER A 129 -0.23 0.03 -1.68
C SER A 129 -0.06 -1.32 -0.97
N GLY A 130 -0.76 -2.33 -1.48
CA GLY A 130 -0.61 -3.69 -0.99
C GLY A 130 -1.18 -4.72 -1.95
N LEU A 131 -0.71 -5.95 -1.78
CA LEU A 131 -1.15 -7.09 -2.56
C LEU A 131 -1.99 -8.04 -1.71
N SER A 132 -3.02 -8.68 -2.29
CA SER A 132 -3.83 -9.71 -1.65
C SER A 132 -4.37 -9.24 -0.28
N MET A 133 -4.01 -9.87 0.83
CA MET A 133 -4.30 -9.42 2.20
C MET A 133 -3.92 -7.95 2.40
N GLY A 134 -2.71 -7.56 2.03
CA GLY A 134 -2.26 -6.16 2.12
C GLY A 134 -3.06 -5.21 1.24
N GLY A 135 -3.71 -5.71 0.18
CA GLY A 135 -4.64 -4.94 -0.64
C GLY A 135 -5.96 -4.66 0.10
N ILE A 136 -6.48 -5.60 0.90
CA ILE A 136 -7.63 -5.37 1.79
C ILE A 136 -7.27 -4.32 2.85
N GLN A 137 -6.10 -4.45 3.47
CA GLN A 137 -5.60 -3.47 4.43
C GLN A 137 -5.42 -2.08 3.77
N THR A 138 -4.96 -2.05 2.52
CA THR A 138 -4.86 -0.82 1.72
C THR A 138 -6.23 -0.17 1.50
N LEU A 139 -7.24 -0.94 1.15
CA LEU A 139 -8.62 -0.45 1.02
C LEU A 139 -9.13 0.10 2.34
N ASN A 140 -9.04 -0.69 3.41
CA ASN A 140 -9.53 -0.31 4.72
C ASN A 140 -8.86 0.97 5.23
N ILE A 141 -7.52 1.03 5.22
CA ILE A 141 -6.79 2.18 5.75
C ILE A 141 -6.93 3.40 4.84
N GLY A 142 -6.72 3.22 3.53
CA GLY A 142 -6.68 4.31 2.57
C GLY A 142 -8.02 5.00 2.37
N LEU A 143 -9.11 4.24 2.37
CA LEU A 143 -10.46 4.77 2.11
C LEU A 143 -11.17 5.26 3.38
N HIS A 144 -10.96 4.63 4.55
CA HIS A 144 -11.51 5.14 5.81
C HIS A 144 -10.83 6.44 6.26
N ASN A 145 -9.53 6.63 5.93
CA ASN A 145 -8.73 7.75 6.42
C ASN A 145 -8.41 8.74 5.30
N LEU A 146 -9.44 9.27 4.65
CA LEU A 146 -9.28 10.29 3.62
C LEU A 146 -8.50 11.50 4.16
N GLY A 147 -7.53 11.96 3.39
CA GLY A 147 -6.62 13.04 3.80
C GLY A 147 -5.32 12.56 4.44
N THR A 148 -5.13 11.24 4.64
CA THR A 148 -3.83 10.69 5.06
C THR A 148 -2.96 10.31 3.86
N PHE A 149 -3.56 9.69 2.85
CA PHE A 149 -2.91 9.26 1.60
C PHE A 149 -3.63 9.87 0.40
N ARG A 150 -2.86 10.37 -0.58
CA ARG A 150 -3.43 10.85 -1.86
C ARG A 150 -3.31 9.83 -2.98
N TYR A 151 -2.55 8.76 -2.78
CA TYR A 151 -2.31 7.69 -3.74
C TYR A 151 -2.62 6.36 -3.07
N VAL A 152 -3.58 5.62 -3.64
CA VAL A 152 -3.99 4.30 -3.17
C VAL A 152 -3.89 3.33 -4.34
N ALA A 153 -3.12 2.25 -4.18
CA ALA A 153 -2.95 1.24 -5.20
C ALA A 153 -3.18 -0.17 -4.65
N VAL A 154 -4.12 -0.89 -5.23
CA VAL A 154 -4.54 -2.23 -4.81
C VAL A 154 -4.09 -3.25 -5.84
N MET A 155 -3.47 -4.33 -5.40
CA MET A 155 -2.97 -5.39 -6.26
C MET A 155 -3.62 -6.72 -5.89
N SER A 156 -4.30 -7.38 -6.84
CA SER A 156 -4.84 -8.73 -6.67
C SER A 156 -5.66 -8.88 -5.39
N SER A 157 -6.66 -8.02 -5.18
CA SER A 157 -7.37 -7.97 -3.90
C SER A 157 -8.82 -7.49 -4.04
N GLY A 158 -9.56 -7.55 -2.93
CA GLY A 158 -10.94 -7.13 -2.76
C GLY A 158 -11.56 -7.87 -1.58
N TRP A 159 -12.55 -7.27 -0.91
CA TRP A 159 -13.25 -7.95 0.18
C TRP A 159 -13.93 -9.22 -0.32
N THR A 160 -13.71 -10.32 0.41
CA THR A 160 -14.04 -11.66 -0.07
C THR A 160 -15.51 -12.00 0.01
N THR A 161 -16.24 -11.42 0.96
CA THR A 161 -17.68 -11.68 1.16
C THR A 161 -18.54 -10.49 0.72
N GLU A 162 -19.78 -10.78 0.37
CA GLU A 162 -20.77 -9.73 0.10
C GLU A 162 -21.08 -8.94 1.37
N GLU A 163 -21.13 -9.59 2.52
CA GLU A 163 -21.35 -8.95 3.82
C GLU A 163 -20.29 -7.88 4.11
N ASP A 164 -19.01 -8.19 3.89
CA ASP A 164 -17.93 -7.20 4.05
C ASP A 164 -18.09 -6.02 3.09
N ARG A 165 -18.44 -6.28 1.83
CA ARG A 165 -18.65 -5.21 0.85
C ARG A 165 -19.79 -4.29 1.26
N GLU A 166 -20.94 -4.84 1.65
CA GLU A 166 -22.08 -4.07 2.10
C GLU A 166 -21.81 -3.31 3.42
N PHE A 167 -21.07 -3.95 4.35
CA PHE A 167 -20.60 -3.30 5.56
C PHE A 167 -19.80 -2.03 5.22
N PHE A 168 -18.81 -2.15 4.33
CA PHE A 168 -17.98 -1.03 3.91
C PHE A 168 -18.81 0.09 3.25
N TYR A 169 -19.65 -0.27 2.28
CA TYR A 169 -20.45 0.72 1.55
C TYR A 169 -21.40 1.48 2.48
N LYS A 170 -21.97 0.82 3.47
CA LYS A 170 -22.81 1.45 4.48
C LYS A 170 -22.00 2.37 5.41
N ALA A 171 -20.85 1.90 5.87
CA ALA A 171 -19.97 2.67 6.76
C ALA A 171 -19.39 3.91 6.10
N GLU A 172 -19.12 3.87 4.78
CA GLU A 172 -18.47 4.94 4.04
C GLU A 172 -19.40 5.72 3.09
N ALA A 173 -20.71 5.51 3.18
CA ALA A 173 -21.69 6.06 2.25
C ALA A 173 -21.59 7.58 2.02
N ASP A 174 -21.28 8.34 3.07
CA ASP A 174 -21.11 9.79 3.05
C ASP A 174 -19.74 10.26 2.54
N LYS A 175 -18.77 9.33 2.41
CA LYS A 175 -17.40 9.64 1.99
C LYS A 175 -17.12 9.25 0.53
N ILE A 176 -17.85 8.28 -0.02
CA ILE A 176 -17.56 7.74 -1.38
C ILE A 176 -17.55 8.86 -2.43
N SER A 177 -18.48 9.81 -2.35
CA SER A 177 -18.53 10.98 -3.25
C SER A 177 -17.29 11.87 -3.19
N LYS A 178 -16.52 11.79 -2.10
CA LYS A 178 -15.30 12.59 -1.87
C LYS A 178 -14.03 11.91 -2.38
N TYR A 179 -14.06 10.61 -2.75
CA TYR A 179 -12.86 9.88 -3.16
C TYR A 179 -12.15 10.54 -4.34
N ASN A 180 -12.89 11.01 -5.34
CA ASN A 180 -12.31 11.67 -6.52
C ASN A 180 -11.58 12.99 -6.22
N SER A 181 -11.92 13.68 -5.15
CA SER A 181 -11.24 14.90 -4.70
C SER A 181 -10.15 14.62 -3.67
N ALA A 182 -10.33 13.56 -2.88
CA ALA A 182 -9.38 13.17 -1.85
C ALA A 182 -8.18 12.40 -2.42
N LEU A 183 -8.35 11.63 -3.49
CA LEU A 183 -7.30 10.81 -4.08
C LEU A 183 -6.83 11.41 -5.41
N LYS A 184 -5.51 11.54 -5.58
CA LYS A 184 -4.87 11.85 -6.86
C LYS A 184 -4.75 10.60 -7.73
N LEU A 185 -4.60 9.44 -7.11
CA LEU A 185 -4.57 8.15 -7.77
C LEU A 185 -5.35 7.13 -6.95
N PHE A 186 -6.32 6.48 -7.58
CA PHE A 186 -6.87 5.21 -7.12
C PHE A 186 -6.65 4.19 -8.23
N TRP A 187 -5.73 3.26 -8.01
CA TRP A 187 -5.29 2.28 -9.00
C TRP A 187 -5.57 0.86 -8.53
N TRP A 188 -5.91 -0.04 -9.48
CA TRP A 188 -6.20 -1.43 -9.15
C TRP A 188 -5.76 -2.37 -10.26
N GLY A 189 -4.91 -3.35 -9.94
CA GLY A 189 -4.41 -4.37 -10.87
C GLY A 189 -4.73 -5.80 -10.45
N TRP A 190 -4.98 -6.66 -11.43
CA TRP A 190 -5.22 -8.10 -11.23
C TRP A 190 -4.84 -8.90 -12.47
N GLY A 191 -4.58 -10.21 -12.29
CA GLY A 191 -4.37 -11.16 -13.38
C GLY A 191 -5.67 -11.76 -13.92
N GLU A 192 -5.69 -12.17 -15.18
CA GLU A 192 -6.85 -12.81 -15.82
C GLU A 192 -7.33 -14.06 -15.08
N THR A 193 -6.39 -14.83 -14.49
CA THR A 193 -6.66 -16.06 -13.73
C THR A 193 -6.44 -15.87 -12.22
N ASP A 194 -6.47 -14.64 -11.74
CA ASP A 194 -6.26 -14.28 -10.33
C ASP A 194 -7.44 -14.75 -9.48
N ILE A 195 -7.14 -15.44 -8.37
CA ILE A 195 -8.17 -15.90 -7.41
C ILE A 195 -8.96 -14.75 -6.77
N ALA A 196 -8.38 -13.55 -6.68
CA ALA A 196 -9.02 -12.36 -6.16
C ALA A 196 -9.77 -11.54 -7.24
N ARG A 197 -9.73 -11.95 -8.52
CA ARG A 197 -10.31 -11.21 -9.65
C ARG A 197 -11.79 -10.91 -9.45
N THR A 198 -12.59 -11.93 -9.13
CA THR A 198 -14.04 -11.78 -8.95
C THR A 198 -14.37 -10.80 -7.82
N ASN A 199 -13.68 -10.91 -6.69
CA ASN A 199 -13.88 -10.01 -5.55
C ASN A 199 -13.47 -8.57 -5.87
N GLY A 200 -12.32 -8.41 -6.53
CA GLY A 200 -11.83 -7.10 -6.96
C GLY A 200 -12.78 -6.41 -7.93
N LEU A 201 -13.25 -7.12 -8.95
CA LEU A 201 -14.20 -6.59 -9.94
C LEU A 201 -15.52 -6.17 -9.29
N ALA A 202 -16.07 -6.96 -8.37
CA ALA A 202 -17.31 -6.61 -7.67
C ALA A 202 -17.18 -5.27 -6.92
N VAL A 203 -16.03 -5.01 -6.29
CA VAL A 203 -15.77 -3.74 -5.61
C VAL A 203 -15.57 -2.59 -6.61
N ILE A 204 -14.79 -2.81 -7.65
CA ILE A 204 -14.51 -1.81 -8.70
C ILE A 204 -15.80 -1.38 -9.39
N ASP A 205 -16.65 -2.32 -9.78
CA ASP A 205 -17.90 -2.05 -10.49
C ASP A 205 -18.85 -1.24 -9.61
N LYS A 206 -18.95 -1.58 -8.33
CA LYS A 206 -19.76 -0.81 -7.37
C LYS A 206 -19.24 0.62 -7.22
N PHE A 207 -17.94 0.82 -7.02
CA PHE A 207 -17.37 2.17 -6.92
C PHE A 207 -17.55 2.96 -8.23
N LYS A 208 -17.33 2.34 -9.39
CA LYS A 208 -17.55 2.99 -10.69
C LYS A 208 -19.01 3.37 -10.89
N SER A 209 -19.96 2.54 -10.47
CA SER A 209 -21.39 2.86 -10.55
C SER A 209 -21.78 4.07 -9.67
N GLN A 210 -20.97 4.38 -8.66
CA GLN A 210 -21.11 5.56 -7.80
C GLN A 210 -20.26 6.76 -8.27
N GLY A 211 -19.67 6.68 -9.47
CA GLY A 211 -18.89 7.75 -10.07
C GLY A 211 -17.44 7.85 -9.58
N VAL A 212 -16.94 6.86 -8.83
CA VAL A 212 -15.53 6.84 -8.39
C VAL A 212 -14.61 6.54 -9.59
N ARG A 213 -13.58 7.35 -9.76
CA ARG A 213 -12.56 7.16 -10.78
C ARG A 213 -11.49 6.20 -10.28
N ILE A 214 -11.35 5.06 -10.96
CA ILE A 214 -10.34 4.05 -10.65
C ILE A 214 -9.60 3.73 -11.94
N GLU A 215 -8.28 3.88 -11.95
CA GLU A 215 -7.43 3.33 -12.99
C GLU A 215 -7.32 1.82 -12.78
N THR A 216 -7.59 1.04 -13.82
CA THR A 216 -7.58 -0.42 -13.73
C THR A 216 -6.58 -1.05 -14.69
N ARG A 217 -5.98 -2.15 -14.29
CA ARG A 217 -5.02 -2.94 -15.06
C ARG A 217 -5.33 -4.43 -14.93
N GLU A 218 -5.82 -5.05 -15.99
CA GLU A 218 -5.84 -6.50 -16.14
C GLU A 218 -4.60 -6.95 -16.91
N SER A 219 -3.94 -7.99 -16.47
CA SER A 219 -2.76 -8.57 -17.12
C SER A 219 -2.89 -10.09 -17.27
N PRO A 220 -2.18 -10.75 -18.19
CA PRO A 220 -2.07 -12.20 -18.19
C PRO A 220 -1.56 -12.74 -16.84
N GLY A 221 -1.87 -14.00 -16.55
CA GLY A 221 -1.43 -14.68 -15.32
C GLY A 221 -2.37 -14.54 -14.15
N GLY A 222 -1.91 -14.89 -12.96
CA GLY A 222 -2.75 -15.08 -11.78
C GLY A 222 -2.24 -14.35 -10.54
N HIS A 223 -2.50 -14.95 -9.38
CA HIS A 223 -2.16 -14.42 -8.06
C HIS A 223 -0.69 -14.68 -7.72
N THR A 224 0.22 -13.99 -8.40
CA THR A 224 1.65 -14.30 -8.38
C THR A 224 2.54 -13.07 -8.27
N TRP A 225 3.77 -13.28 -7.77
CA TRP A 225 4.79 -12.24 -7.69
C TRP A 225 5.20 -11.67 -9.06
N ASP A 226 5.04 -12.42 -10.17
CA ASP A 226 5.31 -11.88 -11.51
C ASP A 226 4.36 -10.72 -11.84
N ASN A 227 3.07 -10.89 -11.52
CA ASN A 227 2.08 -9.85 -11.71
C ASN A 227 2.31 -8.67 -10.74
N TRP A 228 2.61 -8.93 -9.47
CA TRP A 228 2.80 -7.87 -8.47
C TRP A 228 4.07 -7.03 -8.75
N ARG A 229 5.12 -7.63 -9.26
CA ARG A 229 6.30 -6.91 -9.78
C ARG A 229 5.94 -6.00 -10.95
N LEU A 230 5.15 -6.51 -11.91
CA LEU A 230 4.63 -5.72 -13.02
C LEU A 230 3.79 -4.54 -12.53
N TYR A 231 2.90 -4.78 -11.56
CA TYR A 231 2.04 -3.72 -11.02
C TYR A 231 2.83 -2.65 -10.28
N LEU A 232 3.82 -3.02 -9.50
CA LEU A 232 4.71 -2.03 -8.88
C LEU A 232 5.48 -1.23 -9.95
N TYR A 233 5.98 -1.88 -11.00
CA TYR A 233 6.65 -1.20 -12.11
C TYR A 233 5.72 -0.22 -12.84
N GLU A 234 4.43 -0.53 -12.99
CA GLU A 234 3.46 0.33 -13.66
C GLU A 234 2.91 1.45 -12.76
N VAL A 235 2.76 1.21 -11.45
CA VAL A 235 2.18 2.19 -10.53
C VAL A 235 3.20 3.19 -10.00
N ALA A 236 4.44 2.77 -9.73
CA ALA A 236 5.45 3.65 -9.15
C ALA A 236 5.71 4.93 -9.98
N PRO A 237 5.70 4.90 -11.33
CA PRO A 237 5.80 6.11 -12.16
C PRO A 237 4.66 7.11 -12.00
N LYS A 238 3.52 6.68 -11.48
CA LYS A 238 2.31 7.52 -11.31
C LYS A 238 2.25 8.20 -9.95
N LEU A 239 3.07 7.76 -9.00
CA LEU A 239 3.08 8.28 -7.65
C LEU A 239 3.78 9.65 -7.57
N PHE A 240 3.25 10.54 -6.72
CA PHE A 240 3.87 11.81 -6.34
C PHE A 240 4.07 12.82 -7.49
N ARG A 241 3.18 12.79 -8.49
CA ARG A 241 3.15 13.73 -9.62
C ARG A 241 1.97 14.68 -9.54
#